data_96621398990e3dda869ef42e43f76bf6
#
_entry.id   96621398990e3dda869ef42e43f76bf6
#
_cell.length_a   1.000
_cell.length_b   1.000
_cell.length_c   1.000
_cell.angle_alpha   90.00
_cell.angle_beta   90.00
_cell.angle_gamma   90.00
#
_symmetry.space_group_name_H-M   'P 1'
#
loop_
_entity.id
_entity.type
_entity.pdbx_description
1 polymer ?
#
loop_
_entity_poly.entity_id
_entity_poly.type
_entity_poly.pdbx_seq_one_letter_code
_entity_poly.pdbx_strand_id
1 'polypeptide(L)'
;NASYNCLDRHIAAGRGDRVALLFEGEPGDRREITYAELHRDVCKLANGLKKLGIVAGDRVSIYMPMTPELIVAMLACARIGAVHSVIFGGFSAEAIADRNNDAQAKLQIT
;
A
#
# COMPACT_ATOMS: atom_id res chain seq x y z
N ASN A 1 6.46 -13.81 -1.80
CA ASN A 1 5.63 -12.66 -1.44
C ASN A 1 6.30 -11.38 -1.90
N ALA A 2 5.57 -10.52 -2.62
CA ALA A 2 6.11 -9.26 -3.15
C ALA A 2 6.57 -8.32 -2.04
N SER A 3 5.80 -8.18 -0.95
CA SER A 3 6.17 -7.33 0.19
C SER A 3 7.47 -7.80 0.85
N TYR A 4 7.63 -9.10 1.06
CA TYR A 4 8.87 -9.68 1.57
C TYR A 4 10.07 -9.35 0.67
N ASN A 5 9.93 -9.55 -0.62
CA ASN A 5 11.02 -9.30 -1.58
C ASN A 5 11.34 -7.81 -1.75
N CYS A 6 10.36 -6.94 -1.56
CA CYS A 6 10.58 -5.48 -1.61
C CYS A 6 11.18 -4.91 -0.32
N LEU A 7 10.96 -5.53 0.83
CA LEU A 7 11.28 -4.98 2.14
C LEU A 7 12.19 -5.86 2.99
N ASP A 8 11.66 -6.97 3.52
CA ASP A 8 12.32 -7.81 4.52
C ASP A 8 13.69 -8.31 4.05
N ARG A 9 13.77 -8.76 2.82
CA ARG A 9 14.97 -9.24 2.18
C ARG A 9 16.10 -8.20 2.20
N HIS A 10 15.77 -6.94 1.94
CA HIS A 10 16.75 -5.86 1.92
C HIS A 10 17.19 -5.46 3.32
N ILE A 11 16.29 -5.48 4.29
CA ILE A 11 16.62 -5.23 5.71
C ILE A 11 17.54 -6.33 6.23
N ALA A 12 17.22 -7.60 5.97
CA ALA A 12 18.05 -8.73 6.35
C ALA A 12 19.46 -8.68 5.72
N ALA A 13 19.59 -8.07 4.55
CA ALA A 13 20.87 -7.86 3.86
C ALA A 13 21.64 -6.61 4.35
N GLY A 14 21.19 -5.96 5.44
CA GLY A 14 21.85 -4.79 6.03
C GLY A 14 21.58 -3.47 5.30
N ARG A 15 20.54 -3.39 4.48
CA ARG A 15 20.18 -2.20 3.69
C ARG A 15 19.02 -1.40 4.29
N GLY A 16 18.68 -1.62 5.57
CA GLY A 16 17.57 -0.96 6.24
C GLY A 16 17.63 0.56 6.22
N ASP A 17 18.83 1.13 6.31
CA ASP A 17 19.04 2.59 6.33
C ASP A 17 19.10 3.21 4.94
N ARG A 18 19.06 2.41 3.87
CA ARG A 18 19.01 2.95 2.51
C ARG A 18 17.62 3.51 2.22
N VAL A 19 17.61 4.58 1.42
CA VAL A 19 16.37 5.18 0.92
C VAL A 19 15.68 4.20 -0.02
N ALA A 20 14.43 3.87 0.29
CA ALA A 20 13.55 3.02 -0.53
C ALA A 20 12.62 3.84 -1.41
N LEU A 21 12.15 4.99 -0.92
CA LEU A 21 11.25 5.89 -1.64
C LEU A 21 11.76 7.32 -1.58
N LEU A 22 11.76 7.97 -2.74
CA LEU A 22 11.93 9.39 -2.89
C LEU A 22 10.57 9.96 -3.32
N PHE A 23 10.03 10.86 -2.53
CA PHE A 23 8.76 11.52 -2.81
C PHE A 23 8.97 13.00 -3.03
N GLU A 24 8.33 13.53 -4.06
CA GLU A 24 8.22 14.97 -4.30
C GLU A 24 6.76 15.31 -4.57
N GLY A 25 6.17 16.11 -3.69
CA GLY A 25 4.82 16.58 -3.82
C GLY A 25 4.69 17.70 -4.84
N GLU A 26 3.48 17.94 -5.33
CA GLU A 26 3.20 19.00 -6.30
C GLU A 26 3.61 20.41 -5.77
N PRO A 27 3.40 20.75 -4.46
CA PRO A 27 3.91 21.99 -3.90
C PRO A 27 5.43 22.07 -3.76
N GLY A 28 6.17 20.99 -4.06
CA GLY A 28 7.64 20.94 -3.97
C GLY A 28 8.16 20.37 -2.65
N ASP A 29 7.29 19.89 -1.77
CA ASP A 29 7.69 19.17 -0.56
C ASP A 29 8.36 17.84 -0.92
N ARG A 30 9.38 17.46 -0.16
CA ARG A 30 10.16 16.24 -0.41
C ARG A 30 10.22 15.37 0.84
N ARG A 31 10.16 14.06 0.63
CA ARG A 31 10.33 13.07 1.69
C ARG A 31 11.25 11.94 1.20
N GLU A 32 12.15 11.52 2.06
CA GLU A 32 12.94 10.31 1.89
C GLU A 32 12.48 9.29 2.93
N ILE A 33 12.19 8.07 2.47
CA ILE A 33 11.72 7.00 3.34
C ILE A 33 12.67 5.81 3.18
N THR A 34 13.28 5.39 4.28
CA THR A 34 14.20 4.25 4.29
C THR A 34 13.44 2.92 4.20
N TYR A 35 14.15 1.83 3.86
CA TYR A 35 13.56 0.49 3.89
C TYR A 35 13.03 0.12 5.28
N ALA A 36 13.74 0.49 6.35
CA ALA A 36 13.31 0.21 7.72
C ALA A 36 12.02 0.96 8.07
N GLU A 37 11.91 2.24 7.70
CA GLU A 37 10.71 3.05 7.92
C GLU A 37 9.52 2.51 7.13
N LEU A 38 9.73 2.23 5.85
CA LEU A 38 8.70 1.67 4.97
C LEU A 38 8.20 0.31 5.50
N HIS A 39 9.10 -0.58 5.89
CA HIS A 39 8.75 -1.87 6.48
C HIS A 39 7.90 -1.71 7.73
N ARG A 40 8.29 -0.81 8.64
CA ARG A 40 7.53 -0.54 9.87
C ARG A 40 6.10 -0.10 9.57
N ASP A 41 5.94 0.83 8.64
CA ASP A 41 4.63 1.39 8.29
C ASP A 41 3.76 0.36 7.56
N VAL A 42 4.34 -0.44 6.67
CA VAL A 42 3.67 -1.57 6.01
C VAL A 42 3.19 -2.60 7.04
N CYS A 43 4.02 -2.97 8.01
CA CYS A 43 3.63 -3.91 9.06
C CYS A 43 2.48 -3.37 9.93
N LYS A 44 2.50 -2.09 10.27
CA LYS A 44 1.42 -1.45 11.04
C LYS A 44 0.09 -1.51 10.29
N LEU A 45 0.10 -1.11 9.02
CA LEU A 45 -1.12 -1.14 8.20
C LEU A 45 -1.59 -2.57 7.96
N ALA A 46 -0.70 -3.51 7.68
CA ALA A 46 -1.04 -4.93 7.52
C ALA A 46 -1.75 -5.49 8.76
N ASN A 47 -1.26 -5.15 9.96
CA ASN A 47 -1.91 -5.54 11.21
C ASN A 47 -3.28 -4.88 11.38
N GLY A 48 -3.41 -3.60 10.98
CA GLY A 48 -4.69 -2.90 10.96
C GLY A 48 -5.71 -3.57 10.04
N LEU A 49 -5.31 -3.93 8.83
CA LEU A 49 -6.18 -4.63 7.87
C LEU A 49 -6.64 -6.00 8.42
N LYS A 50 -5.76 -6.75 9.06
CA LYS A 50 -6.13 -8.02 9.71
C LYS A 50 -7.15 -7.81 10.83
N LYS A 51 -7.00 -6.76 11.64
CA LYS A 51 -7.99 -6.41 12.69
C LYS A 51 -9.35 -6.04 12.10
N LEU A 52 -9.39 -5.48 10.91
CA LEU A 52 -10.63 -5.19 10.17
C LEU A 52 -11.23 -6.43 9.49
N GLY A 53 -10.60 -7.59 9.64
CA GLY A 53 -11.11 -8.86 9.10
C GLY A 53 -10.69 -9.14 7.66
N ILE A 54 -9.68 -8.45 7.14
CA ILE A 54 -9.12 -8.76 5.81
C ILE A 54 -8.23 -10.00 5.93
N VAL A 55 -8.49 -10.96 5.07
CA VAL A 55 -7.74 -12.22 4.97
C VAL A 55 -7.18 -12.42 3.56
N ALA A 56 -6.29 -13.40 3.42
CA ALA A 56 -5.73 -13.75 2.11
C ALA A 56 -6.83 -14.05 1.09
N GLY A 57 -6.68 -13.50 -0.10
CA GLY A 57 -7.66 -13.62 -1.19
C GLY A 57 -8.75 -12.54 -1.18
N ASP A 58 -8.95 -11.81 -0.09
CA ASP A 58 -9.85 -10.66 -0.09
C ASP A 58 -9.35 -9.56 -1.03
N ARG A 59 -10.28 -8.82 -1.66
CA ARG A 59 -9.96 -7.69 -2.51
C ARG A 59 -10.10 -6.40 -1.72
N VAL A 60 -9.10 -5.54 -1.84
CA VAL A 60 -9.03 -4.22 -1.23
C VAL A 60 -8.81 -3.20 -2.33
N SER A 61 -9.72 -2.25 -2.49
CA SER A 61 -9.50 -1.14 -3.41
C SER A 61 -8.71 -0.02 -2.72
N ILE A 62 -7.88 0.67 -3.50
CA ILE A 62 -7.07 1.78 -3.01
C ILE A 62 -7.36 2.98 -3.90
N TYR A 63 -8.01 3.99 -3.34
CA TYR A 63 -8.33 5.25 -4.01
C TYR A 63 -7.60 6.38 -3.28
N MET A 64 -6.34 6.61 -3.68
CA MET A 64 -5.44 7.54 -3.03
C MET A 64 -4.62 8.31 -4.06
N PRO A 65 -4.17 9.53 -3.73
CA PRO A 65 -3.21 10.25 -4.55
C PRO A 65 -1.84 9.54 -4.55
N MET A 66 -0.95 9.96 -5.45
CA MET A 66 0.41 9.40 -5.57
C MET A 66 1.30 9.89 -4.44
N THR A 67 1.08 9.33 -3.26
CA THR A 67 1.83 9.62 -2.02
C THR A 67 2.53 8.35 -1.51
N PRO A 68 3.51 8.47 -0.61
CA PRO A 68 4.14 7.29 0.00
C PRO A 68 3.15 6.33 0.66
N GLU A 69 2.07 6.87 1.21
CA GLU A 69 1.01 6.08 1.85
C GLU A 69 0.32 5.11 0.89
N LEU A 70 0.24 5.46 -0.41
CA LEU A 70 -0.25 4.55 -1.45
C LEU A 70 0.66 3.31 -1.55
N ILE A 71 1.97 3.49 -1.56
CA ILE A 71 2.93 2.38 -1.61
C ILE A 71 2.83 1.51 -0.36
N VAL A 72 2.68 2.14 0.81
CA VAL A 72 2.44 1.42 2.08
C VAL A 72 1.18 0.56 1.97
N ALA A 73 0.09 1.10 1.44
CA ALA A 73 -1.17 0.37 1.28
C ALA A 73 -1.04 -0.84 0.34
N MET A 74 -0.37 -0.66 -0.80
CA MET A 74 -0.12 -1.74 -1.77
C MET A 74 0.70 -2.88 -1.14
N LEU A 75 1.79 -2.54 -0.47
CA LEU A 75 2.69 -3.52 0.14
C LEU A 75 2.06 -4.19 1.36
N ALA A 76 1.22 -3.48 2.12
CA ALA A 76 0.49 -4.06 3.25
C ALA A 76 -0.52 -5.12 2.78
N CYS A 77 -1.28 -4.84 1.72
CA CYS A 77 -2.17 -5.82 1.11
C CYS A 77 -1.39 -7.06 0.63
N ALA A 78 -0.32 -6.86 -0.12
CA ALA A 78 0.54 -7.95 -0.60
C ALA A 78 1.10 -8.78 0.56
N ARG A 79 1.47 -8.14 1.67
CA ARG A 79 2.05 -8.81 2.84
C ARG A 79 1.11 -9.84 3.45
N ILE A 80 -0.18 -9.55 3.53
CA ILE A 80 -1.19 -10.44 4.11
C ILE A 80 -1.88 -11.34 3.08
N GLY A 81 -1.45 -11.29 1.82
CA GLY A 81 -2.04 -12.08 0.75
C GLY A 81 -3.36 -11.54 0.22
N ALA A 82 -3.73 -10.31 0.56
CA ALA A 82 -4.89 -9.65 -0.02
C ALA A 82 -4.56 -9.12 -1.43
N VAL A 83 -5.57 -9.15 -2.30
CA VAL A 83 -5.46 -8.60 -3.65
C VAL A 83 -5.81 -7.12 -3.61
N HIS A 84 -4.93 -6.24 -4.05
CA HIS A 84 -5.25 -4.82 -4.12
C HIS A 84 -5.58 -4.39 -5.54
N SER A 85 -6.51 -3.43 -5.64
CA SER A 85 -6.90 -2.77 -6.88
C SER A 85 -6.73 -1.27 -6.71
N VAL A 86 -5.74 -0.70 -7.38
CA VAL A 86 -5.48 0.75 -7.32
C VAL A 86 -6.40 1.45 -8.33
N ILE A 87 -7.16 2.43 -7.83
CA ILE A 87 -8.07 3.25 -8.61
C ILE A 87 -7.45 4.63 -8.77
N PHE A 88 -7.35 5.09 -10.01
CA PHE A 88 -6.81 6.41 -10.32
C PHE A 88 -7.63 7.53 -9.65
N GLY A 89 -6.94 8.46 -8.98
CA GLY A 89 -7.55 9.52 -8.17
C GLY A 89 -8.42 10.53 -8.93
N GLY A 90 -8.36 10.54 -10.26
CA GLY A 90 -9.19 11.37 -11.11
C GLY A 90 -10.53 10.76 -11.53
N PHE A 91 -10.81 9.51 -11.10
CA PHE A 91 -12.08 8.86 -11.47
C PHE A 91 -13.25 9.37 -10.64
N SER A 92 -14.44 9.34 -11.29
CA SER A 92 -15.70 9.71 -10.65
C SER A 92 -16.17 8.69 -9.62
N ALA A 93 -17.09 9.09 -8.75
CA ALA A 93 -17.71 8.19 -7.78
C ALA A 93 -18.35 6.96 -8.44
N GLU A 94 -18.99 7.13 -9.60
CA GLU A 94 -19.60 6.06 -10.39
C GLU A 94 -18.53 5.05 -10.84
N ALA A 95 -17.44 5.54 -11.43
CA ALA A 95 -16.32 4.69 -11.86
C ALA A 95 -15.67 3.92 -10.70
N ILE A 96 -15.63 4.51 -9.51
CA ILE A 96 -15.14 3.85 -8.28
C ILE A 96 -16.11 2.74 -7.87
N ALA A 97 -17.41 3.04 -7.85
CA ALA A 97 -18.46 2.07 -7.52
C ALA A 97 -18.42 0.86 -8.47
N ASP A 98 -18.30 1.09 -9.77
CA ASP A 98 -18.21 0.04 -10.77
C ASP A 98 -17.00 -0.89 -10.52
N ARG A 99 -15.84 -0.31 -10.25
CA ARG A 99 -14.63 -1.08 -9.95
C ARG A 99 -14.72 -1.86 -8.65
N ASN A 100 -15.30 -1.26 -7.62
CA ASN A 100 -15.51 -1.93 -6.34
C ASN A 100 -16.49 -3.11 -6.46
N ASN A 101 -17.56 -2.93 -7.24
CA ASN A 101 -18.55 -3.97 -7.49
C ASN A 101 -17.95 -5.10 -8.34
N ASP A 102 -17.23 -4.77 -9.41
CA ASP A 102 -16.61 -5.75 -10.29
C ASP A 102 -15.57 -6.61 -9.53
N ALA A 103 -14.70 -5.96 -8.75
CA ALA A 103 -13.70 -6.63 -7.93
C ALA A 103 -14.29 -7.30 -6.68
N GLN A 104 -15.54 -7.03 -6.33
CA GLN A 104 -16.12 -7.42 -5.04
C GLN A 104 -15.22 -6.98 -3.87
N ALA A 105 -14.80 -5.72 -3.90
CA ALA A 105 -13.92 -5.17 -2.89
C ALA A 105 -14.59 -5.18 -1.51
N LYS A 106 -13.91 -5.75 -0.54
CA LYS A 106 -14.37 -5.86 0.85
C LYS A 106 -14.10 -4.60 1.66
N LEU A 107 -13.07 -3.86 1.26
CA LEU A 107 -12.63 -2.63 1.92
C LEU A 107 -12.03 -1.69 0.90
N GLN A 108 -12.22 -0.40 1.10
CA GLN A 108 -11.53 0.66 0.33
C GLN A 108 -10.64 1.48 1.27
N ILE A 109 -9.39 1.66 0.87
CA ILE A 109 -8.45 2.59 1.49
C ILE A 109 -8.51 3.91 0.70
N THR A 110 -8.71 5.00 1.42
CA THR A 110 -8.82 6.32 0.84
C THR A 110 -8.28 7.41 1.78
#